data_045457ac580b69d36ebd2a59eaccc518
#
_entry.id   045457ac580b69d36ebd2a59eaccc518
#
_cell.length_a   1.000
_cell.length_b   1.000
_cell.length_c   1.000
_cell.angle_alpha   90.00
_cell.angle_beta   90.00
_cell.angle_gamma   90.00
#
_symmetry.space_group_name_H-M   'P 1'
#
loop_
_entity.id
_entity.type
_entity.pdbx_description
1 polymer ?
#
loop_
_entity_poly.entity_id
_entity_poly.type
_entity_poly.pdbx_seq_one_letter_code
_entity_poly.pdbx_strand_id
1 'polypeptide(L)'
;AVHSLGFGAPFMVGILHTGLDIDPTRSPASPRSLLRRSVDYWACGHIHQPRIIDDEKNPHVVYSGCPQGRDIKEEGEHGVFKVTLRQGEPNKVEFCPTAEVAWKSVNLDVSSCATVADIHEAIISSEFSHSAASCCQRMVFRYRLEGKTPLHASLLPHVLEDLRRSLN
;
A
#
# COMPACT_ATOMS: atom_id res chain seq x y z
N ALA A 1 -1.43 28.60 16.78
CA ALA A 1 -0.42 29.65 16.64
C ALA A 1 0.94 28.96 16.47
N VAL A 2 1.50 29.01 15.28
CA VAL A 2 2.90 28.62 15.07
C VAL A 2 3.72 29.76 15.62
N HIS A 3 4.22 29.59 16.84
CA HIS A 3 5.24 30.51 17.35
C HIS A 3 6.50 30.26 16.53
N SER A 4 6.99 31.30 15.84
CA SER A 4 8.35 31.31 15.31
C SER A 4 9.27 31.30 16.53
N LEU A 5 9.70 30.13 16.94
CA LEU A 5 10.85 29.99 17.79
C LEU A 5 12.01 30.56 17.01
N GLY A 6 12.59 31.69 17.45
CA GLY A 6 13.61 32.47 16.75
C GLY A 6 14.97 31.78 16.63
N PHE A 7 14.98 30.50 16.34
CA PHE A 7 16.14 29.76 15.92
C PHE A 7 16.15 29.81 14.40
N GLY A 8 17.23 30.30 13.79
CA GLY A 8 17.42 30.34 12.35
C GLY A 8 17.48 28.94 11.72
N ALA A 9 16.47 28.14 11.97
CA ALA A 9 16.33 26.84 11.31
C ALA A 9 16.10 27.06 9.81
N PRO A 10 16.88 26.43 8.96
CA PRO A 10 16.76 26.60 7.50
C PRO A 10 15.45 26.08 6.93
N PHE A 11 14.76 25.18 7.64
CA PHE A 11 13.50 24.56 7.20
C PHE A 11 12.53 24.36 8.36
N MET A 12 11.24 24.41 8.01
CA MET A 12 10.13 24.07 8.92
C MET A 12 9.43 22.81 8.42
N VAL A 13 9.42 21.76 9.24
CA VAL A 13 8.71 20.50 8.96
C VAL A 13 7.52 20.37 9.90
N GLY A 14 6.33 20.22 9.34
CA GLY A 14 5.12 19.91 10.07
C GLY A 14 4.90 18.40 10.17
N ILE A 15 4.50 17.90 11.33
CA ILE A 15 4.11 16.51 11.55
C ILE A 15 2.64 16.49 11.92
N LEU A 16 1.83 15.70 11.20
CA LEU A 16 0.40 15.67 11.40
C LEU A 16 -0.15 14.25 11.22
N HIS A 17 -0.90 13.76 12.23
CA HIS A 17 -1.60 12.48 12.12
C HIS A 17 -3.09 12.72 11.91
N THR A 18 -3.54 12.71 10.66
CA THR A 18 -4.93 12.99 10.27
C THR A 18 -5.24 12.49 8.87
N GLY A 19 -6.51 12.26 8.58
CA GLY A 19 -6.98 12.15 7.21
C GLY A 19 -7.26 13.54 6.62
N LEU A 20 -6.61 13.90 5.53
CA LEU A 20 -6.89 15.15 4.83
C LEU A 20 -8.09 14.98 3.92
N ASP A 21 -9.08 15.88 4.07
CA ASP A 21 -10.31 15.90 3.27
C ASP A 21 -11.11 14.58 3.30
N ILE A 22 -10.99 13.80 4.37
CA ILE A 22 -11.83 12.60 4.59
C ILE A 22 -13.01 12.93 5.51
N ASP A 23 -13.98 12.03 5.50
CA ASP A 23 -15.17 12.11 6.37
C ASP A 23 -14.77 12.11 7.86
N PRO A 24 -15.02 13.22 8.60
CA PRO A 24 -14.64 13.33 10.00
C PRO A 24 -15.40 12.38 10.93
N THR A 25 -16.47 11.76 10.46
CA THR A 25 -17.24 10.78 11.26
C THR A 25 -16.53 9.43 11.35
N ARG A 26 -15.58 9.16 10.45
CA ARG A 26 -14.90 7.87 10.35
C ARG A 26 -13.48 7.87 10.91
N SER A 27 -12.84 9.02 10.96
CA SER A 27 -11.46 9.14 11.44
C SER A 27 -11.13 10.59 11.80
N PRO A 28 -10.05 10.85 12.58
CA PRO A 28 -9.53 12.20 12.70
C PRO A 28 -9.30 12.79 11.31
N ALA A 29 -9.97 13.89 11.00
CA ALA A 29 -9.93 14.52 9.71
C ALA A 29 -9.63 16.00 9.83
N SER A 30 -8.89 16.52 8.87
CA SER A 30 -8.58 17.95 8.79
C SER A 30 -8.69 18.40 7.34
N PRO A 31 -9.26 19.58 7.07
CA PRO A 31 -9.26 20.12 5.73
C PRO A 31 -7.82 20.48 5.31
N ARG A 32 -7.48 20.19 4.07
CA ARG A 32 -6.18 20.52 3.48
C ARG A 32 -5.84 22.01 3.59
N SER A 33 -6.85 22.86 3.62
CA SER A 33 -6.72 24.31 3.81
C SER A 33 -6.05 24.72 5.12
N LEU A 34 -5.99 23.83 6.12
CA LEU A 34 -5.25 24.06 7.36
C LEU A 34 -3.74 23.93 7.22
N LEU A 35 -3.27 23.27 6.14
CA LEU A 35 -1.86 23.13 5.86
C LEU A 35 -1.29 24.46 5.37
N ARG A 36 -0.47 25.07 6.19
CA ARG A 36 0.10 26.38 5.88
C ARG A 36 1.25 26.23 4.87
N ARG A 37 1.26 27.08 3.86
CA ARG A 37 2.35 27.18 2.87
C ARG A 37 3.67 27.67 3.45
N SER A 38 3.66 28.24 4.67
CA SER A 38 4.86 28.65 5.39
C SER A 38 5.63 27.48 6.03
N VAL A 39 5.15 26.27 5.90
CA VAL A 39 5.82 25.03 6.30
C VAL A 39 6.41 24.42 5.04
N ASP A 40 7.69 24.12 5.04
CA ASP A 40 8.41 23.63 3.86
C ASP A 40 8.00 22.19 3.49
N TYR A 41 7.66 21.39 4.49
CA TYR A 41 7.23 20.00 4.26
C TYR A 41 6.28 19.51 5.38
N TRP A 42 5.20 18.83 4.99
CA TRP A 42 4.27 18.17 5.88
C TRP A 42 4.41 16.65 5.83
N ALA A 43 4.94 16.06 6.89
CA ALA A 43 4.96 14.62 7.12
C ALA A 43 3.63 14.18 7.73
N CYS A 44 2.78 13.55 6.93
CA CYS A 44 1.46 13.12 7.34
C CYS A 44 1.45 11.61 7.66
N GLY A 45 0.75 11.25 8.73
CA GLY A 45 0.42 9.87 9.11
C GLY A 45 -1.09 9.64 9.11
N HIS A 46 -1.54 8.43 9.42
CA HIS A 46 -2.92 7.92 9.42
C HIS A 46 -3.26 7.09 8.18
N ILE A 47 -2.93 7.53 6.99
CA ILE A 47 -3.14 6.75 5.76
C ILE A 47 -1.98 5.77 5.62
N HIS A 48 -2.28 4.48 5.55
CA HIS A 48 -1.26 3.42 5.48
C HIS A 48 -0.64 3.26 4.09
N GLN A 49 -1.30 3.76 3.06
CA GLN A 49 -0.77 3.75 1.70
C GLN A 49 0.16 4.94 1.47
N PRO A 50 1.39 4.74 0.95
CA PRO A 50 2.28 5.85 0.60
C PRO A 50 1.62 6.76 -0.43
N ARG A 51 1.67 8.08 -0.22
CA ARG A 51 0.94 8.99 -1.08
C ARG A 51 1.47 10.41 -1.04
N ILE A 52 1.80 10.97 -2.20
CA ILE A 52 2.03 12.41 -2.39
C ILE A 52 0.66 13.06 -2.67
N ILE A 53 0.33 14.12 -1.95
CA ILE A 53 -1.01 14.73 -1.97
C ILE A 53 -1.10 15.94 -2.90
N ASP A 54 0.01 16.62 -3.11
CA ASP A 54 0.09 17.85 -3.89
C ASP A 54 0.96 17.69 -5.16
N ASP A 55 1.83 18.61 -5.45
CA ASP A 55 2.65 18.60 -6.65
C ASP A 55 3.80 17.58 -6.55
N GLU A 56 3.81 16.57 -7.40
CA GLU A 56 4.87 15.56 -7.46
C GLU A 56 6.24 16.12 -7.83
N LYS A 57 6.29 17.27 -8.50
CA LYS A 57 7.55 17.94 -8.86
C LYS A 57 8.12 18.76 -7.71
N ASN A 58 7.28 19.17 -6.78
CA ASN A 58 7.67 19.87 -5.55
C ASN A 58 6.75 19.46 -4.40
N PRO A 59 6.90 18.24 -3.89
CA PRO A 59 5.99 17.70 -2.90
C PRO A 59 6.15 18.37 -1.54
N HIS A 60 5.07 18.93 -1.02
CA HIS A 60 5.02 19.55 0.30
C HIS A 60 4.20 18.75 1.30
N VAL A 61 3.27 17.90 0.85
CA VAL A 61 2.35 17.14 1.69
C VAL A 61 2.39 15.68 1.33
N VAL A 62 2.92 14.86 2.22
CA VAL A 62 3.16 13.44 1.94
C VAL A 62 2.71 12.55 3.10
N TYR A 63 1.96 11.52 2.79
CA TYR A 63 1.74 10.38 3.68
C TYR A 63 2.83 9.34 3.42
N SER A 64 3.60 9.02 4.45
CA SER A 64 4.64 7.98 4.34
C SER A 64 4.06 6.58 4.15
N GLY A 65 2.81 6.38 4.52
CA GLY A 65 2.24 5.05 4.64
C GLY A 65 2.74 4.32 5.88
N CYS A 66 2.65 3.01 5.86
CA CYS A 66 3.27 2.15 6.86
C CYS A 66 4.48 1.41 6.26
N PRO A 67 5.53 1.14 7.04
CA PRO A 67 6.75 0.49 6.54
C PRO A 67 6.56 -0.99 6.18
N GLN A 68 5.45 -1.60 6.65
CA GLN A 68 5.08 -2.99 6.40
C GLN A 68 3.56 -3.11 6.39
N GLY A 69 2.98 -3.63 5.29
CA GLY A 69 1.57 -4.02 5.23
C GLY A 69 1.31 -5.22 6.16
N ARG A 70 0.21 -5.20 6.91
CA ARG A 70 -0.10 -6.19 7.96
C ARG A 70 -1.27 -7.10 7.64
N ASP A 71 -2.04 -6.77 6.64
CA ASP A 71 -3.16 -7.59 6.18
C ASP A 71 -3.44 -7.40 4.69
N ILE A 72 -4.35 -8.20 4.17
CA ILE A 72 -4.70 -8.24 2.74
C ILE A 72 -5.37 -6.95 2.21
N LYS A 73 -5.77 -6.03 3.06
CA LYS A 73 -6.29 -4.72 2.66
C LYS A 73 -5.17 -3.70 2.40
N GLU A 74 -3.98 -4.03 2.85
CA GLU A 74 -2.77 -3.23 2.67
C GLU A 74 -1.92 -3.86 1.57
N GLU A 75 -2.49 -3.92 0.36
CA GLU A 75 -1.81 -4.47 -0.82
C GLU A 75 -0.74 -3.52 -1.37
N GLY A 76 0.22 -4.10 -2.08
CA GLY A 76 1.26 -3.36 -2.79
C GLY A 76 2.51 -3.12 -1.98
N GLU A 77 3.31 -2.18 -2.45
CA GLU A 77 4.58 -1.85 -1.83
C GLU A 77 4.38 -0.96 -0.60
N HIS A 78 5.06 -1.31 0.47
CA HIS A 78 5.12 -0.53 1.69
C HIS A 78 6.56 -0.16 2.03
N GLY A 79 6.73 1.01 2.66
CA GLY A 79 8.06 1.53 2.92
C GLY A 79 8.02 2.88 3.62
N VAL A 80 9.08 3.64 3.40
CA VAL A 80 9.25 4.98 3.94
C VAL A 80 9.64 5.94 2.82
N PHE A 81 9.47 7.24 3.05
CA PHE A 81 10.03 8.25 2.16
C PHE A 81 11.29 8.86 2.75
N LYS A 82 12.33 8.90 1.93
CA LYS A 82 13.50 9.74 2.15
C LYS A 82 13.21 11.12 1.58
N VAL A 83 13.26 12.14 2.44
CA VAL A 83 12.98 13.52 2.06
C VAL A 83 14.25 14.34 2.13
N THR A 84 14.53 15.08 1.05
CA THR A 84 15.66 16.02 0.98
C THR A 84 15.12 17.41 0.75
N LEU A 85 15.41 18.32 1.70
CA LEU A 85 15.06 19.74 1.62
C LEU A 85 16.33 20.53 1.36
N ARG A 86 16.29 21.43 0.36
CA ARG A 86 17.38 22.34 0.04
C ARG A 86 16.83 23.74 -0.22
N GLN A 87 17.52 24.74 0.29
CA GLN A 87 17.08 26.11 0.13
C GLN A 87 17.10 26.53 -1.35
N GLY A 88 15.98 27.02 -1.86
CA GLY A 88 15.85 27.46 -3.25
C GLY A 88 15.67 26.32 -4.27
N GLU A 89 15.61 25.07 -3.84
CA GLU A 89 15.34 23.93 -4.71
C GLU A 89 13.98 23.29 -4.37
N PRO A 90 13.34 22.60 -5.32
CA PRO A 90 12.17 21.78 -5.03
C PRO A 90 12.48 20.67 -4.03
N ASN A 91 11.51 20.31 -3.20
CA ASN A 91 11.61 19.18 -2.29
C ASN A 91 11.77 17.87 -3.07
N LYS A 92 12.72 17.06 -2.68
CA LYS A 92 12.91 15.73 -3.27
C LYS A 92 12.39 14.67 -2.30
N VAL A 93 11.45 13.85 -2.77
CA VAL A 93 10.84 12.74 -2.02
C VAL A 93 11.07 11.45 -2.78
N GLU A 94 11.77 10.51 -2.16
CA GLU A 94 12.16 9.22 -2.75
C GLU A 94 11.55 8.09 -1.92
N PHE A 95 10.74 7.25 -2.55
CA PHE A 95 10.20 6.07 -1.89
C PHE A 95 11.29 5.01 -1.70
N CYS A 96 11.38 4.51 -0.47
CA CYS A 96 12.31 3.44 -0.10
C CYS A 96 11.47 2.26 0.39
N PRO A 97 11.33 1.19 -0.39
CA PRO A 97 10.59 0.01 0.03
C PRO A 97 11.30 -0.65 1.21
N THR A 98 10.54 -0.99 2.25
CA THR A 98 11.05 -1.64 3.47
C THR A 98 10.26 -2.88 3.86
N ALA A 99 9.12 -3.14 3.18
CA ALA A 99 8.30 -4.30 3.46
C ALA A 99 9.02 -5.59 3.08
N GLU A 100 9.05 -6.54 4.00
CA GLU A 100 9.52 -7.91 3.73
C GLU A 100 8.44 -8.78 3.12
N VAL A 101 7.17 -8.49 3.47
CA VAL A 101 5.99 -9.24 3.02
C VAL A 101 5.05 -8.33 2.26
N ALA A 102 4.70 -8.72 1.04
CA ALA A 102 3.65 -8.08 0.26
C ALA A 102 2.36 -8.92 0.29
N TRP A 103 1.24 -8.23 0.29
CA TRP A 103 -0.09 -8.83 0.24
C TRP A 103 -0.69 -8.63 -1.15
N LYS A 104 -1.37 -9.65 -1.68
CA LYS A 104 -1.98 -9.59 -2.99
C LYS A 104 -3.30 -10.35 -3.04
N SER A 105 -4.38 -9.68 -3.45
CA SER A 105 -5.63 -10.34 -3.84
C SER A 105 -5.66 -10.57 -5.35
N VAL A 106 -6.00 -11.77 -5.75
CA VAL A 106 -6.06 -12.17 -7.16
C VAL A 106 -7.43 -12.78 -7.43
N ASN A 107 -8.13 -12.22 -8.42
CA ASN A 107 -9.32 -12.88 -8.98
C ASN A 107 -8.82 -13.82 -10.08
N LEU A 108 -9.04 -15.12 -9.90
CA LEU A 108 -8.59 -16.17 -10.81
C LEU A 108 -9.80 -16.78 -11.52
N ASP A 109 -9.86 -16.59 -12.84
CA ASP A 109 -10.88 -17.25 -13.65
C ASP A 109 -10.53 -18.73 -13.83
N VAL A 110 -11.40 -19.58 -13.31
CA VAL A 110 -11.28 -21.04 -13.37
C VAL A 110 -12.27 -21.69 -14.35
N SER A 111 -12.85 -20.92 -15.25
CA SER A 111 -13.85 -21.42 -16.22
C SER A 111 -13.30 -22.51 -17.14
N SER A 112 -12.01 -22.47 -17.44
CA SER A 112 -11.32 -23.47 -18.26
C SER A 112 -10.83 -24.69 -17.47
N CYS A 113 -10.89 -24.66 -16.13
CA CYS A 113 -10.39 -25.74 -15.30
C CYS A 113 -11.41 -26.89 -15.23
N ALA A 114 -10.98 -28.08 -15.62
CA ALA A 114 -11.77 -29.30 -15.56
C ALA A 114 -11.46 -30.16 -14.32
N THR A 115 -10.28 -29.96 -13.73
CA THR A 115 -9.81 -30.70 -12.54
C THR A 115 -9.28 -29.74 -11.46
N VAL A 116 -9.17 -30.22 -10.22
CA VAL A 116 -8.54 -29.46 -9.12
C VAL A 116 -7.05 -29.22 -9.42
N ALA A 117 -6.40 -30.11 -10.15
CA ALA A 117 -5.01 -29.96 -10.59
C ALA A 117 -4.85 -28.76 -11.54
N ASP A 118 -5.82 -28.53 -12.44
CA ASP A 118 -5.80 -27.36 -13.33
C ASP A 118 -5.88 -26.06 -12.54
N ILE A 119 -6.69 -26.03 -11.46
CA ILE A 119 -6.77 -24.87 -10.56
C ILE A 119 -5.43 -24.67 -9.85
N HIS A 120 -4.80 -25.74 -9.38
CA HIS A 120 -3.50 -25.67 -8.71
C HIS A 120 -2.42 -25.10 -9.64
N GLU A 121 -2.34 -25.57 -10.88
CA GLU A 121 -1.40 -25.04 -11.89
C GLU A 121 -1.66 -23.58 -12.22
N ALA A 122 -2.92 -23.18 -12.34
CA ALA A 122 -3.30 -21.80 -12.59
C ALA A 122 -2.87 -20.88 -11.44
N ILE A 123 -2.99 -21.32 -10.18
CA ILE A 123 -2.52 -20.60 -9.02
C ILE A 123 -1.00 -20.45 -9.06
N ILE A 124 -0.25 -21.53 -9.24
CA ILE A 124 1.22 -21.49 -9.30
C ILE A 124 1.72 -20.55 -10.40
N SER A 125 1.12 -20.61 -11.59
CA SER A 125 1.47 -19.71 -12.69
C SER A 125 1.22 -18.24 -12.34
N SER A 126 0.11 -17.97 -11.66
CA SER A 126 -0.24 -16.63 -11.18
C SER A 126 0.75 -16.14 -10.11
N GLU A 127 1.11 -16.97 -9.13
CA GLU A 127 2.08 -16.65 -8.09
C GLU A 127 3.45 -16.30 -8.68
N PHE A 128 3.93 -17.09 -9.61
CA PHE A 128 5.19 -16.84 -10.30
C PHE A 128 5.19 -15.47 -10.99
N SER A 129 4.11 -15.14 -11.71
CA SER A 129 4.00 -13.88 -12.43
C SER A 129 3.98 -12.66 -11.49
N HIS A 130 3.29 -12.76 -10.35
CA HIS A 130 3.22 -11.67 -9.37
C HIS A 130 4.50 -11.54 -8.55
N SER A 131 5.12 -12.65 -8.16
CA SER A 131 6.37 -12.65 -7.38
C SER A 131 7.53 -12.05 -8.15
N ALA A 132 7.61 -12.31 -9.46
CA ALA A 132 8.63 -11.72 -10.33
C ALA A 132 8.57 -10.19 -10.43
N ALA A 133 7.39 -9.60 -10.18
CA ALA A 133 7.18 -8.16 -10.21
C ALA A 133 7.35 -7.47 -8.84
N SER A 134 7.53 -8.24 -7.75
CA SER A 134 7.61 -7.71 -6.40
C SER A 134 9.06 -7.53 -5.95
N CYS A 135 9.33 -6.43 -5.24
CA CYS A 135 10.61 -6.23 -4.54
C CYS A 135 10.66 -6.91 -3.16
N CYS A 136 9.52 -7.42 -2.65
CA CYS A 136 9.43 -8.05 -1.35
C CYS A 136 9.94 -9.49 -1.39
N GLN A 137 10.53 -9.94 -0.25
CA GLN A 137 11.09 -11.29 -0.12
C GLN A 137 10.02 -12.38 -0.05
N ARG A 138 8.83 -12.03 0.41
CA ARG A 138 7.69 -12.95 0.56
C ARG A 138 6.42 -12.31 0.06
N MET A 139 5.52 -13.12 -0.48
CA MET A 139 4.19 -12.71 -0.84
C MET A 139 3.14 -13.60 -0.17
N VAL A 140 2.06 -12.98 0.26
CA VAL A 140 0.87 -13.67 0.77
C VAL A 140 -0.27 -13.38 -0.19
N PHE A 141 -0.81 -14.42 -0.77
CA PHE A 141 -1.88 -14.33 -1.74
C PHE A 141 -3.24 -14.67 -1.13
N ARG A 142 -4.25 -13.97 -1.59
CA ARG A 142 -5.65 -14.35 -1.45
C ARG A 142 -6.23 -14.55 -2.84
N TYR A 143 -6.56 -15.80 -3.17
CA TYR A 143 -7.27 -16.10 -4.41
C TYR A 143 -8.77 -16.07 -4.21
N ARG A 144 -9.46 -15.42 -5.14
CA ARG A 144 -10.90 -15.54 -5.34
C ARG A 144 -11.09 -16.27 -6.66
N LEU A 145 -11.60 -17.50 -6.59
CA LEU A 145 -11.90 -18.28 -7.78
C LEU A 145 -13.23 -17.78 -8.37
N GLU A 146 -13.21 -17.42 -9.64
CA GLU A 146 -14.34 -16.86 -10.36
C GLU A 146 -14.62 -17.67 -11.63
N GLY A 147 -15.84 -17.58 -12.17
CA GLY A 147 -16.21 -18.24 -13.42
C GLY A 147 -17.11 -19.48 -13.22
N LYS A 148 -17.49 -20.08 -14.34
CA LYS A 148 -18.34 -21.28 -14.37
C LYS A 148 -17.47 -22.48 -14.70
N THR A 149 -17.27 -23.36 -13.72
CA THR A 149 -16.52 -24.61 -13.90
C THR A 149 -17.40 -25.81 -13.56
N PRO A 150 -17.22 -26.98 -14.20
CA PRO A 150 -17.87 -28.23 -13.82
C PRO A 150 -17.50 -28.67 -12.40
N LEU A 151 -16.43 -28.13 -11.83
CA LEU A 151 -15.95 -28.43 -10.47
C LEU A 151 -16.74 -27.77 -9.35
N HIS A 152 -17.66 -26.84 -9.65
CA HIS A 152 -18.33 -26.04 -8.63
C HIS A 152 -18.90 -26.88 -7.46
N ALA A 153 -19.56 -28.00 -7.79
CA ALA A 153 -20.12 -28.90 -6.77
C ALA A 153 -19.05 -29.70 -5.99
N SER A 154 -17.82 -29.79 -6.53
CA SER A 154 -16.70 -30.53 -5.94
C SER A 154 -15.76 -29.66 -5.12
N LEU A 155 -15.83 -28.33 -5.25
CA LEU A 155 -14.99 -27.37 -4.52
C LEU A 155 -15.53 -27.15 -3.09
N LEU A 156 -15.61 -28.23 -2.32
CA LEU A 156 -16.01 -28.22 -0.94
C LEU A 156 -14.91 -27.64 -0.04
N PRO A 157 -15.24 -27.16 1.19
CA PRO A 157 -14.26 -26.53 2.08
C PRO A 157 -13.00 -27.37 2.33
N HIS A 158 -13.13 -28.70 2.45
CA HIS A 158 -11.99 -29.59 2.65
C HIS A 158 -11.08 -29.66 1.40
N VAL A 159 -11.67 -29.66 0.19
CA VAL A 159 -10.89 -29.66 -1.07
C VAL A 159 -10.09 -28.35 -1.22
N LEU A 160 -10.73 -27.22 -0.86
CA LEU A 160 -10.05 -25.92 -0.87
C LEU A 160 -8.94 -25.86 0.18
N GLU A 161 -9.12 -26.47 1.34
CA GLU A 161 -8.08 -26.55 2.38
C GLU A 161 -6.92 -27.46 1.95
N ASP A 162 -7.21 -28.59 1.30
CA ASP A 162 -6.17 -29.46 0.75
C ASP A 162 -5.38 -28.77 -0.38
N LEU A 163 -6.08 -28.04 -1.25
CA LEU A 163 -5.44 -27.20 -2.27
C LEU A 163 -4.54 -26.15 -1.63
N ARG A 164 -5.02 -25.43 -0.61
CA ARG A 164 -4.22 -24.46 0.13
C ARG A 164 -2.97 -25.07 0.75
N ARG A 165 -3.07 -26.29 1.31
CA ARG A 165 -1.92 -26.99 1.90
C ARG A 165 -0.88 -27.43 0.87
N SER A 166 -1.33 -27.77 -0.34
CA SER A 166 -0.42 -28.20 -1.41
C SER A 166 0.37 -27.03 -2.03
N LEU A 167 -0.02 -25.78 -1.76
CA LEU A 167 0.64 -24.56 -2.24
C LEU A 167 1.66 -23.98 -1.21
N ASN A 168 1.76 -24.51 -0.02
CA ASN A 168 2.74 -24.12 1.02
C ASN A 168 3.89 -25.11 1.07
#